data_8d221a7cce4d0774b0fb40e429ffd5fa
#
_entry.id   8d221a7cce4d0774b0fb40e429ffd5fa
#
_cell.length_a   1.000
_cell.length_b   1.000
_cell.length_c   1.000
_cell.angle_alpha   90.00
_cell.angle_beta   90.00
_cell.angle_gamma   90.00
#
_symmetry.space_group_name_H-M   'P 1'
#
loop_
_entity.id
_entity.type
_entity.pdbx_description
1 polymer ?
#
loop_
_entity_poly.entity_id
_entity_poly.type
_entity_poly.pdbx_seq_one_letter_code
_entity_poly.pdbx_strand_id
1 'polypeptide(L)'
;VENAEAVSGVKISEEDDGGVDPRVTRVGRVLRQTHLDEIPQLWSVLKGDMSVVGPRPERPALDSEIKTGVTDWHKRWFVKPGLTGPAQVNDVTGADPDVKLRYDLVYVREQSLAYDLKMVVRQIWKVVTDVWKTALGRETEPE
;
A
#
# COMPACT_ATOMS: atom_id res chain seq x y z
N VAL A 1 20.32 2.71 6.89
CA VAL A 1 19.36 1.61 6.84
C VAL A 1 19.87 0.44 7.68
N GLU A 2 21.11 -0.01 7.47
CA GLU A 2 21.78 -1.01 8.31
C GLU A 2 21.74 -0.69 9.82
N ASN A 3 21.85 0.60 10.17
CA ASN A 3 21.79 1.02 11.58
C ASN A 3 20.41 0.85 12.23
N ALA A 4 19.33 0.90 11.46
CA ALA A 4 17.97 0.73 11.99
C ALA A 4 17.67 -0.75 12.31
N GLU A 5 18.18 -1.67 11.51
CA GLU A 5 18.07 -3.12 11.76
C GLU A 5 18.92 -3.54 12.94
N ALA A 6 20.15 -3.00 13.04
CA ALA A 6 21.06 -3.29 14.15
C ALA A 6 20.52 -2.81 15.51
N VAL A 7 19.74 -1.72 15.53
CA VAL A 7 19.16 -1.15 16.77
C VAL A 7 17.83 -1.81 17.14
N SER A 8 17.03 -2.23 16.15
CA SER A 8 15.69 -2.79 16.42
C SER A 8 15.65 -4.33 16.41
N GLY A 9 16.63 -4.99 15.82
CA GLY A 9 16.62 -6.45 15.62
C GLY A 9 15.51 -6.96 14.70
N VAL A 10 14.80 -6.05 14.05
CA VAL A 10 13.65 -6.36 13.17
C VAL A 10 14.03 -6.02 11.73
N LYS A 11 13.91 -6.99 10.84
CA LYS A 11 14.12 -6.76 9.41
C LYS A 11 13.11 -5.77 8.86
N ILE A 12 13.57 -4.74 8.15
CA ILE A 12 12.73 -3.69 7.57
C ILE A 12 11.81 -4.24 6.46
N SER A 13 12.20 -5.38 5.88
CA SER A 13 11.45 -6.08 4.83
C SER A 13 10.26 -6.89 5.33
N GLU A 14 10.13 -7.11 6.64
CA GLU A 14 8.97 -7.77 7.24
C GLU A 14 7.81 -6.77 7.33
N GLU A 15 7.23 -6.41 6.21
CA GLU A 15 5.92 -5.77 6.15
C GLU A 15 4.85 -6.86 6.05
N ASP A 16 4.13 -7.00 7.18
CA ASP A 16 2.75 -7.50 7.22
C ASP A 16 2.50 -8.93 6.72
N ASP A 17 3.15 -9.89 7.36
CA ASP A 17 2.72 -11.30 7.29
C ASP A 17 1.72 -11.68 8.41
N GLY A 18 0.93 -10.69 8.89
CA GLY A 18 -0.08 -10.89 9.94
C GLY A 18 0.48 -10.92 11.37
N GLY A 19 1.79 -10.76 11.54
CA GLY A 19 2.44 -10.66 12.85
C GLY A 19 2.19 -9.30 13.52
N VAL A 20 2.08 -9.28 14.84
CA VAL A 20 2.00 -8.02 15.62
C VAL A 20 3.36 -7.34 15.58
N ASP A 21 3.55 -6.35 14.70
CA ASP A 21 4.75 -5.52 14.66
C ASP A 21 4.96 -4.85 16.05
N PRO A 22 6.03 -5.19 16.79
CA PRO A 22 6.27 -4.68 18.15
C PRO A 22 6.47 -3.15 18.18
N ARG A 23 6.71 -2.52 17.02
CA ARG A 23 6.87 -1.07 16.88
C ARG A 23 5.54 -0.35 16.84
N VAL A 24 4.43 -1.05 16.63
CA VAL A 24 3.10 -0.45 16.50
C VAL A 24 2.46 -0.30 17.88
N THR A 25 2.20 0.95 18.28
CA THR A 25 1.45 1.25 19.50
C THR A 25 -0.01 0.81 19.37
N ARG A 26 -0.72 0.67 20.51
CA ARG A 26 -2.16 0.33 20.50
C ARG A 26 -2.98 1.32 19.66
N VAL A 27 -2.66 2.62 19.78
CA VAL A 27 -3.31 3.68 18.98
C VAL A 27 -2.94 3.53 17.50
N GLY A 28 -1.67 3.28 17.18
CA GLY A 28 -1.21 3.06 15.81
C GLY A 28 -1.90 1.87 15.14
N ARG A 29 -2.21 0.81 15.91
CA ARG A 29 -2.96 -0.34 15.40
C ARG A 29 -4.38 0.05 15.00
N VAL A 30 -5.09 0.79 15.85
CA VAL A 30 -6.44 1.28 15.52
C VAL A 30 -6.41 2.19 14.30
N LEU A 31 -5.43 3.11 14.21
CA LEU A 31 -5.29 3.99 13.05
C LEU A 31 -5.05 3.20 11.76
N ARG A 32 -4.19 2.16 11.77
CA ARG A 32 -3.96 1.29 10.62
C ARG A 32 -5.21 0.50 10.23
N GLN A 33 -5.90 -0.11 11.19
CA GLN A 33 -7.13 -0.88 10.93
C GLN A 33 -8.25 -0.02 10.35
N THR A 34 -8.28 1.27 10.69
CA THR A 34 -9.27 2.23 10.19
C THR A 34 -8.77 3.03 8.98
N HIS A 35 -7.55 2.77 8.51
CA HIS A 35 -6.87 3.54 7.44
C HIS A 35 -6.75 5.06 7.72
N LEU A 36 -6.90 5.49 8.97
CA LEU A 36 -6.76 6.89 9.36
C LEU A 36 -5.32 7.38 9.29
N ASP A 37 -4.35 6.49 9.32
CA ASP A 37 -2.93 6.77 9.09
C ASP A 37 -2.63 7.23 7.65
N GLU A 38 -3.55 7.01 6.72
CA GLU A 38 -3.43 7.49 5.33
C GLU A 38 -3.97 8.92 5.13
N ILE A 39 -4.68 9.51 6.12
CA ILE A 39 -5.21 10.87 6.02
C ILE A 39 -4.11 11.92 5.69
N PRO A 40 -2.89 11.87 6.27
CA PRO A 40 -1.84 12.81 5.90
C PRO A 40 -1.44 12.75 4.42
N GLN A 41 -1.64 11.60 3.75
CA GLN A 41 -1.36 11.44 2.32
C GLN A 41 -2.35 12.24 1.46
N LEU A 42 -3.55 12.51 1.94
CA LEU A 42 -4.51 13.40 1.26
C LEU A 42 -3.92 14.80 1.02
N TRP A 43 -3.05 15.27 1.92
CA TRP A 43 -2.35 16.53 1.72
C TRP A 43 -1.41 16.47 0.51
N SER A 44 -0.75 15.36 0.28
CA SER A 44 0.09 15.15 -0.90
C SER A 44 -0.75 15.09 -2.20
N VAL A 45 -1.98 14.55 -2.11
CA VAL A 45 -2.93 14.58 -3.23
C VAL A 45 -3.36 16.01 -3.53
N LEU A 46 -3.72 16.78 -2.51
CA LEU A 46 -4.14 18.19 -2.68
C LEU A 46 -3.02 19.07 -3.25
N LYS A 47 -1.77 18.81 -2.88
CA LYS A 47 -0.60 19.47 -3.45
C LYS A 47 -0.30 19.04 -4.89
N GLY A 48 -0.86 17.94 -5.35
CA GLY A 48 -0.59 17.36 -6.65
C GLY A 48 0.68 16.50 -6.74
N ASP A 49 1.30 16.19 -5.61
CA ASP A 49 2.44 15.27 -5.53
C ASP A 49 2.00 13.82 -5.75
N MET A 50 0.78 13.49 -5.34
CA MET A 50 0.14 12.19 -5.52
C MET A 50 -1.19 12.31 -6.25
N SER A 51 -1.66 11.18 -6.78
CA SER A 51 -3.03 11.01 -7.29
C SER A 51 -3.88 10.24 -6.26
N VAL A 52 -5.20 10.29 -6.41
CA VAL A 52 -6.10 9.42 -5.65
C VAL A 52 -5.87 7.96 -6.06
N VAL A 53 -5.76 7.70 -7.37
CA VAL A 53 -5.52 6.35 -7.90
C VAL A 53 -4.17 6.32 -8.62
N GLY A 54 -3.41 5.27 -8.39
CA GLY A 54 -2.09 5.07 -9.00
C GLY A 54 -1.30 3.97 -8.29
N PRO A 55 -0.10 3.65 -8.80
CA PRO A 55 0.84 2.75 -8.12
C PRO A 55 1.19 3.26 -6.71
N ARG A 56 1.10 2.39 -5.69
CA ARG A 56 1.47 2.80 -4.33
C ARG A 56 2.97 3.09 -4.25
N PRO A 57 3.38 4.23 -3.66
CA PRO A 57 4.80 4.53 -3.48
C PRO A 57 5.41 3.56 -2.45
N GLU A 58 6.57 3.03 -2.79
CA GLU A 58 7.38 2.23 -1.87
C GLU A 58 8.29 3.14 -1.03
N ARG A 59 8.81 2.60 0.07
CA ARG A 59 9.86 3.28 0.83
C ARG A 59 11.10 3.45 -0.06
N PRO A 60 11.81 4.58 -0.02
CA PRO A 60 12.94 4.84 -0.91
C PRO A 60 14.02 3.76 -0.87
N ALA A 61 14.30 3.17 0.29
CA ALA A 61 15.26 2.09 0.43
C ALA A 61 14.81 0.83 -0.31
N LEU A 62 13.55 0.42 -0.11
CA LEU A 62 12.94 -0.74 -0.76
C LEU A 62 12.81 -0.52 -2.28
N ASP A 63 12.38 0.65 -2.71
CA ASP A 63 12.26 1.00 -4.13
C ASP A 63 13.62 0.89 -4.85
N SER A 64 14.70 1.33 -4.19
CA SER A 64 16.05 1.22 -4.72
C SER A 64 16.53 -0.23 -4.83
N GLU A 65 16.19 -1.08 -3.88
CA GLU A 65 16.50 -2.50 -3.88
C GLU A 65 15.74 -3.24 -4.98
N ILE A 66 14.41 -3.06 -5.05
CA ILE A 66 13.57 -3.69 -6.06
C ILE A 66 14.00 -3.28 -7.47
N LYS A 67 14.34 -2.02 -7.67
CA LYS A 67 14.77 -1.47 -8.96
C LYS A 67 16.02 -2.15 -9.52
N THR A 68 16.87 -2.71 -8.65
CA THR A 68 18.06 -3.48 -9.10
C THR A 68 17.72 -4.90 -9.52
N GLY A 69 16.65 -5.49 -8.97
CA GLY A 69 16.25 -6.89 -9.21
C GLY A 69 15.14 -7.06 -10.21
N VAL A 70 14.23 -6.09 -10.33
CA VAL A 70 13.02 -6.19 -11.17
C VAL A 70 13.16 -5.33 -12.40
N THR A 71 13.17 -5.97 -13.56
CA THR A 71 13.20 -5.30 -14.85
C THR A 71 11.94 -4.45 -15.03
N ASP A 72 12.11 -3.25 -15.58
CA ASP A 72 10.99 -2.32 -15.87
C ASP A 72 10.26 -1.73 -14.65
N TRP A 73 10.78 -1.92 -13.43
CA TRP A 73 10.19 -1.34 -12.22
C TRP A 73 9.94 0.17 -12.32
N HIS A 74 10.82 0.90 -13.00
CA HIS A 74 10.69 2.34 -13.23
C HIS A 74 9.46 2.75 -14.05
N LYS A 75 8.89 1.86 -14.86
CA LYS A 75 7.71 2.16 -15.71
C LYS A 75 6.44 2.45 -14.91
N ARG A 76 6.37 1.99 -13.67
CA ARG A 76 5.27 2.32 -12.78
C ARG A 76 5.15 3.82 -12.47
N TRP A 77 6.26 4.55 -12.61
CA TRP A 77 6.35 5.99 -12.37
C TRP A 77 6.04 6.85 -13.60
N PHE A 78 5.54 6.28 -14.69
CA PHE A 78 4.99 7.06 -15.81
C PHE A 78 3.67 7.74 -15.47
N VAL A 79 3.08 7.38 -14.35
CA VAL A 79 1.92 8.03 -13.74
C VAL A 79 2.28 8.46 -12.32
N LYS A 80 1.48 9.37 -11.75
CA LYS A 80 1.68 9.77 -10.35
C LYS A 80 1.42 8.60 -9.40
N PRO A 81 2.16 8.50 -8.29
CA PRO A 81 1.84 7.55 -7.23
C PRO A 81 0.43 7.82 -6.69
N GLY A 82 -0.28 6.75 -6.31
CA GLY A 82 -1.64 6.82 -5.83
C GLY A 82 -1.78 6.56 -4.34
N LEU A 83 -2.84 7.12 -3.76
CA LEU A 83 -3.30 6.77 -2.42
C LEU A 83 -3.86 5.34 -2.42
N THR A 84 -4.60 4.97 -3.46
CA THR A 84 -5.04 3.61 -3.73
C THR A 84 -4.66 3.19 -5.14
N GLY A 85 -4.63 1.89 -5.40
CA GLY A 85 -4.30 1.38 -6.72
C GLY A 85 -4.64 -0.10 -6.91
N PRO A 86 -4.43 -0.62 -8.13
CA PRO A 86 -4.83 -2.00 -8.46
C PRO A 86 -4.20 -3.05 -7.55
N ALA A 87 -2.93 -2.89 -7.19
CA ALA A 87 -2.24 -3.82 -6.29
C ALA A 87 -2.90 -3.86 -4.90
N GLN A 88 -3.26 -2.68 -4.34
CA GLN A 88 -3.91 -2.59 -3.03
C GLN A 88 -5.33 -3.17 -3.04
N VAL A 89 -6.11 -2.82 -4.06
CA VAL A 89 -7.51 -3.27 -4.18
C VAL A 89 -7.61 -4.79 -4.38
N ASN A 90 -6.56 -5.42 -4.91
CA ASN A 90 -6.49 -6.86 -5.13
C ASN A 90 -5.62 -7.60 -4.07
N ASP A 91 -5.30 -6.97 -2.93
CA ASP A 91 -4.56 -7.55 -1.80
C ASP A 91 -3.17 -8.12 -2.16
N VAL A 92 -2.52 -7.53 -3.16
CA VAL A 92 -1.16 -7.94 -3.58
C VAL A 92 -0.07 -7.00 -3.08
N THR A 93 -0.33 -6.23 -2.03
CA THR A 93 0.64 -5.28 -1.45
C THR A 93 1.86 -5.96 -0.83
N GLY A 94 1.67 -7.10 -0.18
CA GLY A 94 2.75 -7.94 0.36
C GLY A 94 3.29 -8.97 -0.64
N ALA A 95 2.81 -8.96 -1.89
CA ALA A 95 3.23 -9.93 -2.89
C ALA A 95 4.63 -9.62 -3.46
N ASP A 96 5.15 -10.60 -4.20
CA ASP A 96 6.35 -10.46 -5.01
C ASP A 96 6.31 -9.16 -5.85
N PRO A 97 7.41 -8.39 -5.88
CA PRO A 97 7.49 -7.15 -6.65
C PRO A 97 7.11 -7.29 -8.13
N ASP A 98 7.39 -8.42 -8.77
CA ASP A 98 6.99 -8.69 -10.15
C ASP A 98 5.46 -8.77 -10.30
N VAL A 99 4.77 -9.39 -9.34
CA VAL A 99 3.31 -9.45 -9.33
C VAL A 99 2.73 -8.04 -9.16
N LYS A 100 3.25 -7.28 -8.19
CA LYS A 100 2.86 -5.90 -7.95
C LYS A 100 3.06 -5.04 -9.21
N LEU A 101 4.22 -5.16 -9.86
CA LEU A 101 4.53 -4.44 -11.10
C LEU A 101 3.52 -4.72 -12.21
N ARG A 102 3.08 -5.98 -12.38
CA ARG A 102 2.08 -6.33 -13.41
C ARG A 102 0.78 -5.56 -13.23
N TYR A 103 0.27 -5.46 -11.99
CA TYR A 103 -0.92 -4.67 -11.69
C TYR A 103 -0.72 -3.18 -11.97
N ASP A 104 0.42 -2.64 -11.58
CA ASP A 104 0.75 -1.23 -11.80
C ASP A 104 0.89 -0.91 -13.29
N LEU A 105 1.50 -1.80 -14.09
CA LEU A 105 1.63 -1.60 -15.53
C LEU A 105 0.29 -1.71 -16.27
N VAL A 106 -0.64 -2.53 -15.79
CA VAL A 106 -2.02 -2.53 -16.32
C VAL A 106 -2.65 -1.15 -16.11
N TYR A 107 -2.50 -0.58 -14.91
CA TYR A 107 -3.01 0.76 -14.62
C TYR A 107 -2.35 1.82 -15.50
N VAL A 108 -1.03 1.79 -15.67
CA VAL A 108 -0.31 2.73 -16.53
C VAL A 108 -0.86 2.74 -17.97
N ARG A 109 -1.30 1.58 -18.47
CA ARG A 109 -1.87 1.45 -19.81
C ARG A 109 -3.33 1.87 -19.90
N GLU A 110 -4.12 1.52 -18.90
CA GLU A 110 -5.58 1.56 -18.97
C GLU A 110 -6.19 2.69 -18.14
N GLN A 111 -5.35 3.55 -17.55
CA GLN A 111 -5.81 4.66 -16.72
C GLN A 111 -6.91 5.48 -17.44
N SER A 112 -7.99 5.65 -16.77
CA SER A 112 -9.13 6.45 -17.22
C SER A 112 -9.97 6.87 -16.02
N LEU A 113 -10.76 7.91 -16.15
CA LEU A 113 -11.66 8.34 -15.08
C LEU A 113 -12.60 7.21 -14.62
N ALA A 114 -13.07 6.39 -15.56
CA ALA A 114 -13.92 5.25 -15.23
C ALA A 114 -13.15 4.16 -14.46
N TYR A 115 -11.90 3.92 -14.83
CA TYR A 115 -11.02 2.99 -14.11
C TYR A 115 -10.75 3.50 -12.68
N ASP A 116 -10.41 4.77 -12.54
CA ASP A 116 -10.14 5.40 -11.25
C ASP A 116 -11.35 5.34 -10.34
N LEU A 117 -12.53 5.70 -10.84
CA LEU A 117 -13.78 5.62 -10.08
C LEU A 117 -14.06 4.20 -9.59
N LYS A 118 -13.84 3.19 -10.45
CA LYS A 118 -13.98 1.79 -10.08
C LYS A 118 -13.02 1.40 -8.95
N MET A 119 -11.76 1.86 -8.99
CA MET A 119 -10.79 1.59 -7.94
C MET A 119 -11.17 2.26 -6.62
N VAL A 120 -11.60 3.52 -6.67
CA VAL A 120 -12.06 4.26 -5.49
C VAL A 120 -13.26 3.56 -4.83
N VAL A 121 -14.27 3.18 -5.61
CA VAL A 121 -15.45 2.46 -5.08
C VAL A 121 -15.04 1.14 -4.42
N ARG A 122 -14.16 0.37 -5.06
CA ARG A 122 -13.66 -0.90 -4.50
C ARG A 122 -12.88 -0.67 -3.20
N GLN A 123 -12.04 0.37 -3.15
CA GLN A 123 -11.28 0.70 -1.95
C GLN A 123 -12.22 1.12 -0.80
N ILE A 124 -13.20 1.99 -1.06
CA ILE A 124 -14.20 2.38 -0.06
C ILE A 124 -14.92 1.15 0.48
N TRP A 125 -15.38 0.27 -0.41
CA TRP A 125 -16.06 -0.96 -0.02
C TRP A 125 -15.17 -1.83 0.88
N LYS A 126 -13.91 -1.98 0.53
CA LYS A 126 -12.94 -2.72 1.33
C LYS A 126 -12.79 -2.12 2.73
N VAL A 127 -12.53 -0.81 2.82
CA VAL A 127 -12.40 -0.11 4.11
C VAL A 127 -13.66 -0.28 4.97
N VAL A 128 -14.85 -0.12 4.39
CA VAL A 128 -16.12 -0.29 5.09
C VAL A 128 -16.26 -1.72 5.62
N THR A 129 -15.91 -2.73 4.82
CA THR A 129 -16.00 -4.13 5.25
C THR A 129 -14.98 -4.45 6.35
N ASP A 130 -13.78 -3.90 6.28
CA ASP A 130 -12.73 -4.13 7.28
C ASP A 130 -13.07 -3.45 8.61
N VAL A 131 -13.55 -2.21 8.58
CA VAL A 131 -14.06 -1.51 9.77
C VAL A 131 -15.23 -2.26 10.38
N TRP A 132 -16.14 -2.77 9.56
CA TRP A 132 -17.29 -3.56 10.03
C TRP A 132 -16.87 -4.87 10.69
N LYS A 133 -15.92 -5.60 10.11
CA LYS A 133 -15.36 -6.84 10.70
C LYS A 133 -14.70 -6.55 12.05
N THR A 134 -13.89 -5.50 12.12
CA THR A 134 -13.22 -5.06 13.36
C THR A 134 -14.24 -4.69 14.44
N ALA A 135 -15.29 -3.94 14.08
CA ALA A 135 -16.35 -3.53 15.02
C ALA A 135 -17.15 -4.71 15.58
N LEU A 136 -17.32 -5.78 14.80
CA LEU A 136 -18.03 -7.00 15.22
C LEU A 136 -17.13 -8.00 15.98
N GLY A 137 -15.86 -7.66 16.24
CA GLY A 137 -14.92 -8.55 16.93
C GLY A 137 -14.61 -9.84 16.15
N ARG A 138 -14.90 -9.87 14.84
CA ARG A 138 -14.48 -10.95 13.95
C ARG A 138 -13.07 -10.66 13.49
N GLU A 139 -12.09 -11.11 14.28
CA GLU A 139 -10.71 -11.15 13.82
C GLU A 139 -10.68 -12.03 12.56
N THR A 140 -10.17 -11.48 11.48
CA THR A 140 -9.86 -12.26 10.29
C THR A 140 -8.68 -13.14 10.65
N GLU A 141 -8.89 -14.44 10.85
CA GLU A 141 -7.78 -15.38 10.80
C GLU A 141 -7.15 -15.26 9.41
N PRO A 142 -5.83 -15.14 9.31
CA PRO A 142 -5.13 -15.16 8.02
C PRO A 142 -5.27 -16.57 7.44
N GLU A 143 -5.84 -16.70 6.26
CA GLU A 143 -5.70 -17.91 5.42
C GLU A 143 -4.30 -17.97 4.82
#